data_60294fe27b9b284a40b86ec8516cc2f1
#
_entry.id   60294fe27b9b284a40b86ec8516cc2f1
#
_cell.length_a   1.000
_cell.length_b   1.000
_cell.length_c   1.000
_cell.angle_alpha   90.00
_cell.angle_beta   90.00
_cell.angle_gamma   90.00
#
_symmetry.space_group_name_H-M   'P 1'
#
loop_
_entity.id
_entity.type
_entity.pdbx_description
1 polymer ?
#
loop_
_entity_poly.entity_id
_entity_poly.type
_entity_poly.pdbx_seq_one_letter_code
_entity_poly.pdbx_strand_id
1 'polypeptide(L)'
;ELALRPRVEGMSKSGLPIGVAVVDLGTASELFAFLERVRLEVELEGRSPIMHLEIHGSPDQRGLVLRSLEFVPWEALLEPLTRINRATGNNLLVTLAVCHGAWLGTILSASRPAPFWALVGPSTSELPRVLFPAFEAFYTTLLDDLDGGKAVKELFETASAKELHHSFSIIHGERIFVNSFRQYVEEQCSAAAIERRVARIVEEHKRRAEARGQAVPDAHWTELAATIAERMADTRPMFEEYRRRFFMIDEWPENDGRFPLTYEETLRAEA
;
A
#
# COMPACT_ATOMS: atom_id res chain seq x y z
N GLU A 1 -16.85 11.78 18.11
CA GLU A 1 -15.83 12.84 18.21
C GLU A 1 -14.73 12.33 19.12
N LEU A 2 -13.57 12.10 18.54
CA LEU A 2 -12.47 11.33 19.10
C LEU A 2 -12.02 11.86 20.46
N ALA A 3 -12.04 10.98 21.47
CA ALA A 3 -11.37 11.17 22.76
C ALA A 3 -9.85 11.41 22.64
N LEU A 4 -9.30 11.26 21.45
CA LEU A 4 -7.88 11.50 21.11
C LEU A 4 -7.53 12.97 21.04
N ARG A 5 -8.47 13.85 20.64
CA ARG A 5 -8.21 15.27 20.43
C ARG A 5 -7.57 15.98 21.65
N PRO A 6 -8.06 15.84 22.88
CA PRO A 6 -7.49 16.53 24.04
C PRO A 6 -6.10 16.02 24.45
N ARG A 7 -5.75 14.77 24.08
CA ARG A 7 -4.44 14.19 24.43
C ARG A 7 -3.36 14.51 23.39
N VAL A 8 -3.77 14.81 22.18
CA VAL A 8 -2.86 15.04 21.05
C VAL A 8 -2.65 16.52 20.79
N GLU A 9 -3.56 17.41 21.26
CA GLU A 9 -3.36 18.85 21.25
C GLU A 9 -2.37 19.24 22.35
N GLY A 10 -1.11 18.91 22.15
CA GLY A 10 -0.03 19.23 23.08
C GLY A 10 1.30 18.64 22.61
N MET A 11 2.31 18.82 23.42
CA MET A 11 3.58 18.13 23.22
C MET A 11 3.42 16.70 23.71
N SER A 12 3.80 15.72 22.86
CA SER A 12 3.97 14.35 23.32
C SER A 12 5.02 14.32 24.45
N LYS A 13 5.06 13.27 25.26
CA LYS A 13 6.14 13.08 26.28
C LYS A 13 7.54 13.11 25.63
N SER A 14 7.64 12.79 24.35
CA SER A 14 8.89 12.90 23.55
C SER A 14 9.29 14.35 23.23
N GLY A 15 8.47 15.35 23.54
CA GLY A 15 8.75 16.75 23.23
C GLY A 15 8.52 17.16 21.76
N LEU A 16 8.00 16.27 20.94
CA LEU A 16 7.66 16.60 19.55
C LEU A 16 6.35 17.38 19.48
N PRO A 17 6.27 18.46 18.70
CA PRO A 17 5.03 19.17 18.47
C PRO A 17 4.10 18.30 17.61
N ILE A 18 2.96 17.92 18.16
CA ILE A 18 1.95 17.12 17.48
C ILE A 18 0.68 17.96 17.34
N GLY A 19 0.24 18.15 16.10
CA GLY A 19 -1.04 18.80 15.79
C GLY A 19 -2.09 17.77 15.37
N VAL A 20 -3.34 18.01 15.73
CA VAL A 20 -4.47 17.20 15.25
C VAL A 20 -5.43 18.07 14.47
N ALA A 21 -5.74 17.67 13.26
CA ALA A 21 -6.81 18.25 12.46
C ALA A 21 -7.91 17.19 12.28
N VAL A 22 -9.12 17.54 12.69
CA VAL A 22 -10.32 16.73 12.46
C VAL A 22 -11.14 17.39 11.38
N VAL A 23 -11.45 16.63 10.31
CA VAL A 23 -12.20 17.12 9.16
C VAL A 23 -13.38 16.20 8.92
N ASP A 24 -14.58 16.75 8.90
CA ASP A 24 -15.80 16.02 8.54
C ASP A 24 -15.97 16.05 7.02
N LEU A 25 -15.99 14.88 6.40
CA LEU A 25 -16.07 14.69 4.96
C LEU A 25 -17.33 13.90 4.62
N GLY A 26 -18.29 14.55 3.96
CA GLY A 26 -19.57 13.95 3.60
C GLY A 26 -19.59 13.30 2.23
N THR A 27 -18.78 13.77 1.28
CA THR A 27 -18.82 13.39 -0.14
C THR A 27 -17.46 12.93 -0.66
N ALA A 28 -17.45 12.20 -1.78
CA ALA A 28 -16.22 11.77 -2.44
C ALA A 28 -15.36 12.97 -2.91
N SER A 29 -16.01 14.03 -3.41
CA SER A 29 -15.31 15.26 -3.81
C SER A 29 -14.57 15.91 -2.64
N GLU A 30 -15.19 15.99 -1.46
CA GLU A 30 -14.56 16.51 -0.25
C GLU A 30 -13.39 15.65 0.20
N LEU A 31 -13.55 14.32 0.15
CA LEU A 31 -12.48 13.38 0.50
C LEU A 31 -11.25 13.58 -0.41
N PHE A 32 -11.43 13.62 -1.72
CA PHE A 32 -10.31 13.78 -2.65
C PHE A 32 -9.69 15.18 -2.57
N ALA A 33 -10.49 16.21 -2.38
CA ALA A 33 -9.97 17.57 -2.15
C ALA A 33 -9.16 17.66 -0.84
N PHE A 34 -9.58 16.95 0.21
CA PHE A 34 -8.85 16.84 1.45
C PHE A 34 -7.51 16.13 1.27
N LEU A 35 -7.48 14.98 0.60
CA LEU A 35 -6.24 14.24 0.33
C LEU A 35 -5.23 15.08 -0.47
N GLU A 36 -5.71 15.83 -1.47
CA GLU A 36 -4.85 16.73 -2.23
C GLU A 36 -4.33 17.89 -1.38
N ARG A 37 -5.13 18.44 -0.47
CA ARG A 37 -4.68 19.45 0.49
C ARG A 37 -3.59 18.91 1.41
N VAL A 38 -3.77 17.70 1.97
CA VAL A 38 -2.74 17.05 2.79
C VAL A 38 -1.43 16.90 2.02
N ARG A 39 -1.49 16.47 0.76
CA ARG A 39 -0.30 16.38 -0.09
C ARG A 39 0.43 17.71 -0.20
N LEU A 40 -0.31 18.78 -0.48
CA LEU A 40 0.28 20.13 -0.59
C LEU A 40 0.89 20.61 0.73
N GLU A 41 0.23 20.37 1.87
CA GLU A 41 0.77 20.69 3.20
C GLU A 41 2.07 19.93 3.47
N VAL A 42 2.15 18.65 3.10
CA VAL A 42 3.39 17.86 3.21
C VAL A 42 4.51 18.47 2.39
N GLU A 43 4.24 18.79 1.12
CA GLU A 43 5.25 19.34 0.21
C GLU A 43 5.73 20.74 0.61
N LEU A 44 4.83 21.59 1.11
CA LEU A 44 5.15 22.96 1.44
C LEU A 44 5.75 23.13 2.84
N GLU A 45 5.32 22.32 3.79
CA GLU A 45 5.65 22.50 5.21
C GLU A 45 6.55 21.38 5.76
N GLY A 46 6.84 20.33 4.97
CA GLY A 46 7.67 19.20 5.39
C GLY A 46 7.04 18.36 6.51
N ARG A 47 5.72 18.38 6.65
CA ARG A 47 4.99 17.61 7.67
C ARG A 47 4.94 16.13 7.29
N SER A 48 4.99 15.26 8.30
CA SER A 48 4.75 13.82 8.12
C SER A 48 3.42 13.44 8.78
N PRO A 49 2.33 13.38 8.01
CA PRO A 49 1.02 13.09 8.57
C PRO A 49 0.87 11.62 8.91
N ILE A 50 0.06 11.34 9.96
CA ILE A 50 -0.62 10.07 10.14
C ILE A 50 -2.05 10.29 9.66
N MET A 51 -2.46 9.52 8.65
CA MET A 51 -3.81 9.60 8.10
C MET A 51 -4.72 8.63 8.85
N HIS A 52 -5.69 9.17 9.61
CA HIS A 52 -6.72 8.36 10.26
C HIS A 52 -8.06 8.58 9.57
N LEU A 53 -8.64 7.51 9.02
CA LEU A 53 -9.96 7.55 8.40
C LEU A 53 -10.97 6.78 9.27
N GLU A 54 -12.04 7.47 9.67
CA GLU A 54 -13.17 6.93 10.41
C GLU A 54 -14.42 7.04 9.54
N ILE A 55 -14.73 5.99 8.80
CA ILE A 55 -15.74 5.97 7.74
C ILE A 55 -16.37 4.56 7.71
N HIS A 56 -17.58 4.42 7.14
CA HIS A 56 -18.14 3.10 6.92
C HIS A 56 -17.41 2.35 5.81
N GLY A 57 -17.10 1.06 6.06
CA GLY A 57 -16.66 0.14 5.02
C GLY A 57 -17.86 -0.45 4.27
N SER A 58 -17.70 -0.72 2.99
CA SER A 58 -18.75 -1.38 2.20
C SER A 58 -18.90 -2.85 2.61
N PRO A 59 -20.13 -3.38 2.62
CA PRO A 59 -20.38 -4.78 2.99
C PRO A 59 -19.70 -5.79 2.08
N ASP A 60 -19.42 -5.42 0.83
CA ASP A 60 -18.71 -6.25 -0.15
C ASP A 60 -17.18 -6.11 -0.07
N GLN A 61 -16.67 -5.39 0.95
CA GLN A 61 -15.25 -5.23 1.28
C GLN A 61 -14.43 -4.45 0.23
N ARG A 62 -15.09 -3.78 -0.73
CA ARG A 62 -14.41 -3.17 -1.89
C ARG A 62 -14.15 -1.67 -1.75
N GLY A 63 -14.53 -1.04 -0.64
CA GLY A 63 -14.32 0.41 -0.50
C GLY A 63 -15.00 1.02 0.71
N LEU A 64 -15.13 2.32 0.65
CA LEU A 64 -15.76 3.17 1.65
C LEU A 64 -17.20 3.52 1.23
N VAL A 65 -18.06 3.72 2.23
CA VAL A 65 -19.39 4.33 2.05
C VAL A 65 -19.40 5.62 2.87
N LEU A 66 -19.47 6.74 2.18
CA LEU A 66 -19.47 8.06 2.80
C LEU A 66 -20.84 8.43 3.38
N ARG A 67 -20.91 9.50 4.15
CA ARG A 67 -22.19 9.98 4.74
C ARG A 67 -23.23 10.34 3.70
N SER A 68 -22.82 10.78 2.52
CA SER A 68 -23.69 11.01 1.35
C SER A 68 -24.24 9.74 0.72
N LEU A 69 -23.83 8.55 1.20
CA LEU A 69 -24.03 7.23 0.62
C LEU A 69 -23.26 6.99 -0.69
N GLU A 70 -22.35 7.88 -1.05
CA GLU A 70 -21.44 7.63 -2.17
C GLU A 70 -20.47 6.51 -1.82
N PHE A 71 -20.28 5.60 -2.79
CA PHE A 71 -19.29 4.53 -2.72
C PHE A 71 -17.96 5.00 -3.30
N VAL A 72 -16.87 4.79 -2.57
CA VAL A 72 -15.50 5.06 -3.01
C VAL A 72 -14.72 3.74 -2.99
N PRO A 73 -14.40 3.16 -4.15
CA PRO A 73 -13.63 1.93 -4.21
C PRO A 73 -12.21 2.13 -3.70
N TRP A 74 -11.60 1.06 -3.13
CA TRP A 74 -10.23 1.12 -2.61
C TRP A 74 -9.23 1.59 -3.66
N GLU A 75 -9.41 1.19 -4.93
CA GLU A 75 -8.55 1.57 -6.05
C GLU A 75 -8.48 3.09 -6.25
N ALA A 76 -9.59 3.79 -5.98
CA ALA A 76 -9.63 5.25 -6.12
C ALA A 76 -8.78 5.99 -5.08
N LEU A 77 -8.46 5.36 -3.95
CA LEU A 77 -7.61 5.92 -2.91
C LEU A 77 -6.11 5.74 -3.21
N LEU A 78 -5.74 4.76 -4.06
CA LEU A 78 -4.34 4.41 -4.25
C LEU A 78 -3.51 5.57 -4.76
N GLU A 79 -3.95 6.25 -5.81
CA GLU A 79 -3.17 7.35 -6.40
C GLU A 79 -3.06 8.56 -5.46
N PRO A 80 -4.13 9.07 -4.83
CA PRO A 80 -4.01 10.15 -3.84
C PRO A 80 -3.09 9.79 -2.67
N LEU A 81 -3.21 8.60 -2.09
CA LEU A 81 -2.33 8.15 -1.01
C LEU A 81 -0.88 8.00 -1.48
N THR A 82 -0.66 7.45 -2.70
CA THR A 82 0.69 7.34 -3.28
C THR A 82 1.35 8.71 -3.40
N ARG A 83 0.61 9.75 -3.81
CA ARG A 83 1.16 11.11 -3.91
C ARG A 83 1.56 11.67 -2.55
N ILE A 84 0.75 11.45 -1.51
CA ILE A 84 1.08 11.84 -0.14
C ILE A 84 2.31 11.05 0.33
N ASN A 85 2.31 9.73 0.13
CA ASN A 85 3.43 8.87 0.56
C ASN A 85 4.74 9.23 -0.14
N ARG A 86 4.68 9.60 -1.42
CA ARG A 86 5.84 10.11 -2.17
C ARG A 86 6.37 11.41 -1.57
N ALA A 87 5.49 12.34 -1.23
CA ALA A 87 5.89 13.61 -0.60
C ALA A 87 6.51 13.42 0.80
N THR A 88 6.15 12.33 1.52
CA THR A 88 6.73 11.98 2.83
C THR A 88 8.01 11.15 2.74
N GLY A 89 8.54 10.86 1.55
CA GLY A 89 9.69 9.97 1.40
C GLY A 89 9.39 8.52 1.76
N ASN A 90 8.20 8.03 1.40
CA ASN A 90 7.69 6.70 1.75
C ASN A 90 7.55 6.49 3.27
N ASN A 91 6.91 7.44 3.96
CA ASN A 91 6.75 7.42 5.42
C ASN A 91 5.30 7.67 5.88
N LEU A 92 4.32 7.51 5.00
CA LEU A 92 2.90 7.68 5.34
C LEU A 92 2.38 6.49 6.12
N LEU A 93 1.93 6.72 7.35
CA LEU A 93 1.12 5.77 8.12
C LEU A 93 -0.35 6.06 7.86
N VAL A 94 -1.09 5.03 7.42
CA VAL A 94 -2.54 5.07 7.26
C VAL A 94 -3.20 4.18 8.30
N THR A 95 -4.15 4.72 9.03
CA THR A 95 -4.96 3.96 9.99
C THR A 95 -6.43 4.05 9.58
N LEU A 96 -7.09 2.93 9.51
CA LEU A 96 -8.48 2.82 9.05
C LEU A 96 -9.37 2.29 10.18
N ALA A 97 -10.13 3.16 10.81
CA ALA A 97 -11.25 2.79 11.68
C ALA A 97 -12.50 2.51 10.81
N VAL A 98 -12.35 1.55 9.91
CA VAL A 98 -13.29 1.22 8.82
C VAL A 98 -13.50 -0.29 8.80
N CYS A 99 -14.74 -0.75 8.74
CA CYS A 99 -15.01 -2.18 8.52
C CYS A 99 -14.25 -2.67 7.28
N HIS A 100 -13.53 -3.78 7.43
CA HIS A 100 -12.71 -4.35 6.36
C HIS A 100 -11.60 -3.42 5.83
N GLY A 101 -11.14 -2.44 6.62
CA GLY A 101 -10.13 -1.46 6.19
C GLY A 101 -8.80 -2.10 5.74
N ALA A 102 -8.42 -3.24 6.31
CA ALA A 102 -7.21 -3.97 5.92
C ALA A 102 -7.22 -4.47 4.46
N TRP A 103 -8.41 -4.58 3.84
CA TRP A 103 -8.54 -5.00 2.43
C TRP A 103 -7.91 -4.02 1.44
N LEU A 104 -7.75 -2.74 1.80
CA LEU A 104 -6.96 -1.81 1.01
C LEU A 104 -5.56 -2.34 0.71
N GLY A 105 -4.96 -3.08 1.64
CA GLY A 105 -3.63 -3.70 1.46
C GLY A 105 -3.60 -4.85 0.45
N THR A 106 -4.74 -5.49 0.15
CA THR A 106 -4.78 -6.68 -0.72
C THR A 106 -4.77 -6.35 -2.21
N ILE A 107 -5.08 -5.11 -2.59
CA ILE A 107 -5.15 -4.68 -3.99
C ILE A 107 -3.85 -4.04 -4.50
N LEU A 108 -2.79 -4.08 -3.69
CA LEU A 108 -1.51 -3.45 -4.01
C LEU A 108 -0.65 -4.33 -4.92
N SER A 109 0.20 -3.68 -5.71
CA SER A 109 1.11 -4.34 -6.63
C SER A 109 2.53 -3.83 -6.43
N ALA A 110 3.50 -4.75 -6.37
CA ALA A 110 4.93 -4.42 -6.33
C ALA A 110 5.41 -3.58 -7.54
N SER A 111 4.68 -3.62 -8.66
CA SER A 111 5.05 -2.88 -9.87
C SER A 111 4.71 -1.38 -9.83
N ARG A 112 4.06 -0.90 -8.78
CA ARG A 112 3.68 0.51 -8.59
C ARG A 112 4.29 1.07 -7.30
N PRO A 113 4.49 2.38 -7.19
CA PRO A 113 4.91 2.99 -5.93
C PRO A 113 3.92 2.69 -4.79
N ALA A 114 4.44 2.47 -3.58
CA ALA A 114 3.63 2.19 -2.40
C ALA A 114 2.72 3.38 -2.05
N PRO A 115 1.41 3.15 -1.79
CA PRO A 115 0.52 4.23 -1.38
C PRO A 115 0.69 4.63 0.09
N PHE A 116 1.36 3.82 0.88
CA PHE A 116 1.70 4.07 2.29
C PHE A 116 2.90 3.20 2.70
N TRP A 117 3.61 3.64 3.74
CA TRP A 117 4.63 2.83 4.41
C TRP A 117 3.99 1.71 5.24
N ALA A 118 2.93 2.03 5.99
CA ALA A 118 2.20 1.05 6.78
C ALA A 118 0.69 1.37 6.82
N LEU A 119 -0.10 0.30 6.93
CA LEU A 119 -1.55 0.34 7.08
C LEU A 119 -1.94 -0.42 8.35
N VAL A 120 -2.78 0.19 9.19
CA VAL A 120 -3.39 -0.44 10.36
C VAL A 120 -4.91 -0.35 10.23
N GLY A 121 -5.60 -1.47 10.31
CA GLY A 121 -7.06 -1.48 10.22
C GLY A 121 -7.67 -2.84 10.48
N PRO A 122 -8.99 -2.93 10.69
CA PRO A 122 -9.67 -4.19 10.88
C PRO A 122 -9.76 -4.99 9.58
N SER A 123 -9.65 -6.30 9.70
CA SER A 123 -9.88 -7.27 8.61
C SER A 123 -11.34 -7.68 8.49
N THR A 124 -12.11 -7.40 9.53
CA THR A 124 -13.52 -7.81 9.69
C THR A 124 -14.42 -6.59 9.90
N SER A 125 -15.71 -6.83 10.03
CA SER A 125 -16.68 -5.80 10.38
C SER A 125 -16.68 -5.61 11.89
N GLU A 126 -16.31 -4.42 12.37
CA GLU A 126 -16.15 -4.13 13.77
C GLU A 126 -17.08 -3.01 14.25
N LEU A 127 -17.50 -3.11 15.50
CA LEU A 127 -18.31 -2.07 16.13
C LEU A 127 -17.43 -0.94 16.69
N PRO A 128 -17.91 0.31 16.67
CA PRO A 128 -17.15 1.47 17.21
C PRO A 128 -16.64 1.27 18.64
N ARG A 129 -17.44 0.61 19.51
CA ARG A 129 -17.02 0.29 20.88
C ARG A 129 -15.75 -0.56 21.02
N VAL A 130 -15.33 -1.19 19.91
CA VAL A 130 -14.09 -1.97 19.81
C VAL A 130 -12.98 -1.16 19.18
N LEU A 131 -13.29 -0.49 18.06
CA LEU A 131 -12.33 0.31 17.31
C LEU A 131 -11.75 1.46 18.16
N PHE A 132 -12.59 2.20 18.88
CA PHE A 132 -12.16 3.36 19.66
C PHE A 132 -11.12 3.02 20.72
N PRO A 133 -11.35 2.09 21.66
CA PRO A 133 -10.35 1.77 22.67
C PRO A 133 -9.04 1.23 22.08
N ALA A 134 -9.11 0.44 21.00
CA ALA A 134 -7.95 -0.12 20.35
C ALA A 134 -7.09 0.98 19.70
N PHE A 135 -7.70 1.91 18.96
CA PHE A 135 -6.97 3.04 18.38
C PHE A 135 -6.55 4.06 19.44
N GLU A 136 -7.29 4.25 20.54
CA GLU A 136 -6.86 5.08 21.66
C GLU A 136 -5.58 4.53 22.28
N ALA A 137 -5.51 3.23 22.55
CA ALA A 137 -4.31 2.57 23.08
C ALA A 137 -3.14 2.70 22.11
N PHE A 138 -3.38 2.44 20.82
CA PHE A 138 -2.39 2.59 19.75
C PHE A 138 -1.77 3.99 19.73
N TYR A 139 -2.60 5.03 19.64
CA TYR A 139 -2.10 6.39 19.53
C TYR A 139 -1.45 6.88 20.83
N THR A 140 -2.00 6.52 22.00
CA THR A 140 -1.39 6.87 23.27
C THR A 140 0.04 6.35 23.34
N THR A 141 0.24 5.08 23.02
CA THR A 141 1.58 4.47 23.04
C THR A 141 2.48 5.01 21.94
N LEU A 142 1.95 5.16 20.71
CA LEU A 142 2.73 5.69 19.60
C LEU A 142 3.27 7.09 19.88
N LEU A 143 2.45 7.96 20.44
CA LEU A 143 2.80 9.37 20.68
C LEU A 143 3.63 9.56 21.96
N ASP A 144 3.43 8.69 22.96
CA ASP A 144 4.20 8.75 24.20
C ASP A 144 5.60 8.15 24.06
N ASP A 145 5.72 7.02 23.39
CA ASP A 145 6.95 6.22 23.31
C ASP A 145 7.68 6.38 21.95
N LEU A 146 7.01 6.89 20.92
CA LEU A 146 7.47 6.91 19.53
C LEU A 146 7.87 5.52 19.01
N ASP A 147 7.26 4.48 19.55
CA ASP A 147 7.51 3.08 19.24
C ASP A 147 6.27 2.45 18.60
N GLY A 148 6.33 2.31 17.26
CA GLY A 148 5.24 1.71 16.48
C GLY A 148 5.00 0.24 16.82
N GLY A 149 6.03 -0.52 17.21
CA GLY A 149 5.90 -1.91 17.61
C GLY A 149 5.13 -2.07 18.91
N LYS A 150 5.45 -1.25 19.91
CA LYS A 150 4.68 -1.20 21.17
C LYS A 150 3.24 -0.73 20.92
N ALA A 151 3.04 0.31 20.11
CA ALA A 151 1.71 0.81 19.79
C ALA A 151 0.83 -0.26 19.15
N VAL A 152 1.38 -1.04 18.23
CA VAL A 152 0.70 -2.18 17.62
C VAL A 152 0.36 -3.25 18.64
N LYS A 153 1.30 -3.58 19.52
CA LYS A 153 1.07 -4.56 20.60
C LYS A 153 -0.10 -4.14 21.49
N GLU A 154 -0.13 -2.89 21.94
CA GLU A 154 -1.22 -2.34 22.76
C GLU A 154 -2.57 -2.35 22.04
N LEU A 155 -2.57 -2.06 20.73
CA LEU A 155 -3.79 -2.17 19.90
C LEU A 155 -4.33 -3.60 19.91
N PHE A 156 -3.46 -4.60 19.67
CA PHE A 156 -3.87 -6.01 19.64
C PHE A 156 -4.30 -6.50 21.02
N GLU A 157 -3.60 -6.14 22.08
CA GLU A 157 -3.95 -6.53 23.47
C GLU A 157 -5.29 -5.92 23.89
N THR A 158 -5.54 -4.66 23.56
CA THR A 158 -6.80 -3.98 23.83
C THR A 158 -7.96 -4.60 23.03
N ALA A 159 -7.74 -4.92 21.76
CA ALA A 159 -8.73 -5.62 20.95
C ALA A 159 -8.99 -7.04 21.47
N SER A 160 -7.95 -7.77 21.85
CA SER A 160 -8.03 -9.15 22.38
C SER A 160 -8.80 -9.24 23.69
N ALA A 161 -8.61 -8.27 24.61
CA ALA A 161 -9.35 -8.20 25.87
C ALA A 161 -10.88 -8.10 25.67
N LYS A 162 -11.34 -7.84 24.44
CA LYS A 162 -12.75 -7.78 24.02
C LYS A 162 -13.19 -8.95 23.15
N GLU A 163 -12.49 -10.08 23.24
CA GLU A 163 -12.76 -11.33 22.48
C GLU A 163 -12.57 -11.22 20.93
N LEU A 164 -11.78 -10.24 20.47
CA LEU A 164 -11.60 -9.93 19.05
C LEU A 164 -10.19 -10.26 18.57
N HIS A 165 -9.76 -11.50 18.78
CA HIS A 165 -8.39 -11.97 18.60
C HIS A 165 -7.81 -11.85 17.17
N HIS A 166 -8.62 -11.57 16.15
CA HIS A 166 -8.18 -11.55 14.76
C HIS A 166 -8.71 -10.37 13.94
N SER A 167 -9.23 -9.36 14.60
CA SER A 167 -9.95 -8.29 13.92
C SER A 167 -9.05 -7.25 13.26
N PHE A 168 -7.83 -7.07 13.73
CA PHE A 168 -6.91 -6.07 13.20
C PHE A 168 -5.78 -6.69 12.39
N SER A 169 -5.37 -5.96 11.38
CA SER A 169 -4.14 -6.24 10.62
C SER A 169 -3.24 -5.03 10.61
N ILE A 170 -1.93 -5.30 10.71
CA ILE A 170 -0.90 -4.35 10.34
C ILE A 170 -0.20 -4.85 9.08
N ILE A 171 -0.08 -3.99 8.11
CA ILE A 171 0.47 -4.33 6.81
C ILE A 171 1.56 -3.31 6.49
N HIS A 172 2.81 -3.75 6.54
CA HIS A 172 3.98 -2.93 6.19
C HIS A 172 4.27 -3.03 4.69
N GLY A 173 4.85 -1.97 4.13
CA GLY A 173 5.23 -1.91 2.72
C GLY A 173 6.11 -3.08 2.28
N GLU A 174 7.06 -3.51 3.12
CA GLU A 174 7.93 -4.65 2.85
C GLU A 174 7.14 -5.95 2.68
N ARG A 175 6.17 -6.20 3.56
CA ARG A 175 5.32 -7.40 3.46
C ARG A 175 4.45 -7.36 2.19
N ILE A 176 3.92 -6.20 1.85
CA ILE A 176 3.15 -6.01 0.62
C ILE A 176 4.04 -6.32 -0.59
N PHE A 177 5.23 -5.73 -0.62
CA PHE A 177 6.17 -5.95 -1.72
C PHE A 177 6.52 -7.43 -1.88
N VAL A 178 6.93 -8.09 -0.78
CA VAL A 178 7.28 -9.52 -0.78
C VAL A 178 6.12 -10.36 -1.32
N ASN A 179 4.92 -10.20 -0.77
CA ASN A 179 3.76 -11.01 -1.16
C ASN A 179 3.36 -10.76 -2.63
N SER A 180 3.28 -9.50 -3.05
CA SER A 180 2.87 -9.17 -4.41
C SER A 180 3.94 -9.51 -5.45
N PHE A 181 5.23 -9.44 -5.11
CA PHE A 181 6.30 -9.89 -6.01
C PHE A 181 6.31 -11.40 -6.16
N ARG A 182 6.13 -12.17 -5.08
CA ARG A 182 6.00 -13.63 -5.12
C ARG A 182 4.80 -14.05 -5.96
N GLN A 183 3.65 -13.43 -5.74
CA GLN A 183 2.47 -13.69 -6.55
C GLN A 183 2.75 -13.40 -8.04
N TYR A 184 3.44 -12.29 -8.34
CA TYR A 184 3.86 -12.01 -9.71
C TYR A 184 4.74 -13.12 -10.30
N VAL A 185 5.73 -13.62 -9.55
CA VAL A 185 6.61 -14.69 -10.01
C VAL A 185 5.79 -15.98 -10.25
N GLU A 186 4.93 -16.37 -9.32
CA GLU A 186 4.10 -17.58 -9.43
C GLU A 186 3.13 -17.51 -10.61
N GLU A 187 2.43 -16.40 -10.77
CA GLU A 187 1.37 -16.27 -11.78
C GLU A 187 1.92 -15.92 -13.18
N GLN A 188 2.96 -15.08 -13.24
CA GLN A 188 3.42 -14.48 -14.49
C GLN A 188 4.74 -15.06 -15.02
N CYS A 189 5.52 -15.74 -14.16
CA CYS A 189 6.83 -16.27 -14.52
C CYS A 189 6.91 -17.81 -14.50
N SER A 190 5.78 -18.51 -14.31
CA SER A 190 5.73 -19.94 -14.56
C SER A 190 5.97 -20.25 -16.05
N ALA A 191 6.52 -21.42 -16.37
CA ALA A 191 6.84 -21.83 -17.75
C ALA A 191 5.63 -21.64 -18.70
N ALA A 192 4.43 -22.05 -18.27
CA ALA A 192 3.21 -21.89 -19.04
C ALA A 192 2.78 -20.41 -19.19
N ALA A 193 3.01 -19.57 -18.18
CA ALA A 193 2.71 -18.14 -18.26
C ALA A 193 3.69 -17.42 -19.21
N ILE A 194 4.98 -17.77 -19.14
CA ILE A 194 6.01 -17.25 -20.05
C ILE A 194 5.66 -17.64 -21.48
N GLU A 195 5.36 -18.89 -21.75
CA GLU A 195 4.99 -19.38 -23.10
C GLU A 195 3.81 -18.57 -23.67
N ARG A 196 2.71 -18.43 -22.94
CA ARG A 196 1.55 -17.62 -23.38
C ARG A 196 1.91 -16.15 -23.66
N ARG A 197 2.74 -15.55 -22.83
CA ARG A 197 3.15 -14.16 -22.98
C ARG A 197 4.08 -13.98 -24.19
N VAL A 198 5.03 -14.90 -24.37
CA VAL A 198 5.94 -14.91 -25.52
C VAL A 198 5.15 -15.05 -26.82
N ALA A 199 4.23 -16.02 -26.90
CA ALA A 199 3.39 -16.21 -28.08
C ALA A 199 2.62 -14.93 -28.44
N ARG A 200 2.01 -14.27 -27.45
CA ARG A 200 1.28 -13.00 -27.67
C ARG A 200 2.20 -11.87 -28.18
N ILE A 201 3.40 -11.73 -27.61
CA ILE A 201 4.35 -10.69 -28.00
C ILE A 201 4.85 -10.94 -29.43
N VAL A 202 5.24 -12.18 -29.76
CA VAL A 202 5.70 -12.55 -31.10
C VAL A 202 4.60 -12.29 -32.12
N GLU A 203 3.36 -12.68 -31.83
CA GLU A 203 2.23 -12.45 -32.71
C GLU A 203 1.96 -10.95 -32.95
N GLU A 204 2.11 -10.14 -31.92
CA GLU A 204 1.98 -8.68 -32.09
C GLU A 204 3.11 -8.10 -32.93
N HIS A 205 4.35 -8.58 -32.78
CA HIS A 205 5.47 -8.17 -33.63
C HIS A 205 5.30 -8.59 -35.08
N LYS A 206 4.79 -9.82 -35.35
CA LYS A 206 4.44 -10.28 -36.68
C LYS A 206 3.45 -9.35 -37.33
N ARG A 207 2.33 -9.07 -36.70
CA ARG A 207 1.31 -8.15 -37.23
C ARG A 207 1.86 -6.75 -37.52
N ARG A 208 2.76 -6.24 -36.67
CA ARG A 208 3.40 -4.94 -36.93
C ARG A 208 4.36 -4.97 -38.13
N ALA A 209 5.09 -6.06 -38.33
CA ALA A 209 5.97 -6.24 -39.51
C ALA A 209 5.16 -6.34 -40.78
N GLU A 210 4.09 -7.13 -40.83
CA GLU A 210 3.17 -7.26 -41.94
C GLU A 210 2.53 -5.92 -42.30
N ALA A 211 2.06 -5.14 -41.33
CA ALA A 211 1.49 -3.81 -41.55
C ALA A 211 2.49 -2.82 -42.18
N ARG A 212 3.80 -3.07 -42.01
CA ARG A 212 4.89 -2.27 -42.65
C ARG A 212 5.39 -2.86 -43.96
N GLY A 213 4.79 -3.95 -44.45
CA GLY A 213 5.24 -4.65 -45.63
C GLY A 213 6.61 -5.32 -45.50
N GLN A 214 7.03 -5.64 -44.25
CA GLN A 214 8.32 -6.26 -43.98
C GLN A 214 8.19 -7.78 -44.02
N ALA A 215 8.91 -8.42 -44.93
CA ALA A 215 9.05 -9.89 -44.97
C ALA A 215 10.14 -10.30 -43.91
N VAL A 216 9.74 -10.94 -42.85
CA VAL A 216 10.65 -11.40 -41.78
C VAL A 216 10.66 -12.94 -41.79
N PRO A 217 11.83 -13.59 -41.84
CA PRO A 217 11.92 -15.05 -41.88
C PRO A 217 11.40 -15.68 -40.56
N ASP A 218 10.83 -16.89 -40.64
CA ASP A 218 10.31 -17.63 -39.48
C ASP A 218 11.38 -17.91 -38.43
N ALA A 219 12.63 -18.13 -38.84
CA ALA A 219 13.76 -18.32 -37.94
C ALA A 219 13.95 -17.13 -36.97
N HIS A 220 13.73 -15.90 -37.47
CA HIS A 220 13.80 -14.70 -36.62
C HIS A 220 12.77 -14.72 -35.50
N TRP A 221 11.53 -15.16 -35.78
CA TRP A 221 10.49 -15.23 -34.75
C TRP A 221 10.76 -16.30 -33.71
N THR A 222 11.39 -17.41 -34.14
CA THR A 222 11.83 -18.45 -33.21
C THR A 222 12.94 -17.96 -32.26
N GLU A 223 13.93 -17.25 -32.82
CA GLU A 223 15.02 -16.66 -32.03
C GLU A 223 14.51 -15.56 -31.10
N LEU A 224 13.62 -14.70 -31.57
CA LEU A 224 12.98 -13.67 -30.75
C LEU A 224 12.20 -14.31 -29.60
N ALA A 225 11.42 -15.35 -29.86
CA ALA A 225 10.67 -16.08 -28.83
C ALA A 225 11.59 -16.65 -27.75
N ALA A 226 12.69 -17.30 -28.16
CA ALA A 226 13.68 -17.86 -27.21
C ALA A 226 14.32 -16.76 -26.35
N THR A 227 14.75 -15.65 -26.97
CA THR A 227 15.34 -14.52 -26.26
C THR A 227 14.38 -13.90 -25.25
N ILE A 228 13.10 -13.71 -25.63
CA ILE A 228 12.08 -13.18 -24.71
C ILE A 228 11.83 -14.15 -23.57
N ALA A 229 11.72 -15.46 -23.85
CA ALA A 229 11.51 -16.48 -22.83
C ALA A 229 12.64 -16.50 -21.78
N GLU A 230 13.88 -16.48 -22.24
CA GLU A 230 15.06 -16.45 -21.37
C GLU A 230 15.07 -15.23 -20.46
N ARG A 231 14.80 -14.03 -21.02
CA ARG A 231 14.71 -12.79 -20.24
C ARG A 231 13.56 -12.80 -19.23
N MET A 232 12.43 -13.42 -19.56
CA MET A 232 11.30 -13.53 -18.64
C MET A 232 11.51 -14.57 -17.55
N ALA A 233 12.37 -15.55 -17.76
CA ALA A 233 12.72 -16.55 -16.77
C ALA A 233 13.64 -16.00 -15.67
N ASP A 234 14.49 -15.03 -15.99
CA ASP A 234 15.28 -14.31 -14.98
C ASP A 234 14.46 -13.16 -14.39
N THR A 235 13.92 -13.40 -13.19
CA THR A 235 13.10 -12.42 -12.48
C THR A 235 13.89 -11.46 -11.61
N ARG A 236 15.22 -11.62 -11.47
CA ARG A 236 16.06 -10.74 -10.65
C ARG A 236 16.09 -9.28 -11.15
N PRO A 237 16.27 -8.97 -12.45
CA PRO A 237 16.20 -7.59 -12.93
C PRO A 237 14.84 -6.94 -12.65
N MET A 238 13.76 -7.73 -12.75
CA MET A 238 12.40 -7.27 -12.46
C MET A 238 12.21 -6.98 -10.96
N PHE A 239 12.80 -7.80 -10.08
CA PHE A 239 12.81 -7.54 -8.64
C PHE A 239 13.46 -6.19 -8.32
N GLU A 240 14.64 -5.92 -8.87
CA GLU A 240 15.35 -4.66 -8.61
C GLU A 240 14.56 -3.46 -9.16
N GLU A 241 13.99 -3.57 -10.35
CA GLU A 241 13.15 -2.51 -10.92
C GLU A 241 11.90 -2.25 -10.06
N TYR A 242 11.21 -3.31 -9.63
CA TYR A 242 10.00 -3.18 -8.83
C TYR A 242 10.33 -2.66 -7.43
N ARG A 243 11.40 -3.14 -6.79
CA ARG A 243 11.85 -2.68 -5.50
C ARG A 243 12.17 -1.17 -5.52
N ARG A 244 12.94 -0.72 -6.52
CA ARG A 244 13.27 0.70 -6.68
C ARG A 244 12.02 1.56 -6.86
N ARG A 245 11.08 1.11 -7.67
CA ARG A 245 9.82 1.81 -7.93
C ARG A 245 8.90 1.82 -6.71
N PHE A 246 8.68 0.65 -6.10
CA PHE A 246 7.76 0.49 -4.97
C PHE A 246 8.21 1.32 -3.77
N PHE A 247 9.48 1.27 -3.42
CA PHE A 247 10.03 2.02 -2.30
C PHE A 247 10.54 3.43 -2.69
N MET A 248 10.32 3.84 -3.94
CA MET A 248 10.68 5.18 -4.44
C MET A 248 12.17 5.51 -4.27
N ILE A 249 13.05 4.51 -4.43
CA ILE A 249 14.51 4.64 -4.19
C ILE A 249 15.15 5.64 -5.15
N ASP A 250 14.63 5.77 -6.38
CA ASP A 250 15.15 6.73 -7.35
C ASP A 250 14.87 8.19 -6.96
N GLU A 251 13.81 8.43 -6.18
CA GLU A 251 13.43 9.75 -5.68
C GLU A 251 14.01 10.01 -4.28
N TRP A 252 14.12 8.97 -3.47
CA TRP A 252 14.59 8.97 -2.09
C TRP A 252 15.64 7.89 -1.88
N PRO A 253 16.94 8.16 -2.22
CA PRO A 253 18.00 7.13 -2.18
C PRO A 253 18.21 6.48 -0.82
N GLU A 254 17.91 7.18 0.28
CA GLU A 254 17.97 6.64 1.63
C GLU A 254 17.00 5.47 1.87
N ASN A 255 15.96 5.33 1.06
CA ASN A 255 15.02 4.21 1.11
C ASN A 255 15.67 2.89 0.75
N ASP A 256 16.80 2.89 0.03
CA ASP A 256 17.56 1.68 -0.24
C ASP A 256 18.07 1.02 1.04
N GLY A 257 18.58 1.82 1.99
CA GLY A 257 18.99 1.35 3.30
C GLY A 257 17.85 1.10 4.28
N ARG A 258 16.71 1.80 4.13
CA ARG A 258 15.51 1.59 4.99
C ARG A 258 14.78 0.29 4.67
N PHE A 259 14.80 -0.14 3.42
CA PHE A 259 14.09 -1.32 2.93
C PHE A 259 15.08 -2.31 2.29
N PRO A 260 15.95 -2.95 3.11
CA PRO A 260 17.07 -3.76 2.62
C PRO A 260 16.63 -5.16 2.17
N LEU A 261 15.56 -5.24 1.39
CA LEU A 261 15.04 -6.51 0.86
C LEU A 261 15.95 -7.04 -0.24
N THR A 262 16.31 -8.32 -0.14
CA THR A 262 17.04 -9.04 -1.19
C THR A 262 16.11 -9.96 -1.98
N TYR A 263 16.52 -10.26 -3.20
CA TYR A 263 15.80 -11.17 -4.08
C TYR A 263 15.63 -12.56 -3.45
N GLU A 264 16.71 -13.09 -2.86
CA GLU A 264 16.74 -14.40 -2.25
C GLU A 264 15.82 -14.49 -1.02
N GLU A 265 15.85 -13.49 -0.16
CA GLU A 265 14.98 -13.43 1.03
C GLU A 265 13.53 -13.30 0.61
N THR A 266 13.26 -12.45 -0.38
CA THR A 266 11.89 -12.25 -0.90
C THR A 266 11.29 -13.55 -1.41
N LEU A 267 12.04 -14.39 -2.12
CA LEU A 267 11.53 -15.67 -2.62
C LEU A 267 11.48 -16.79 -1.58
N ARG A 268 12.25 -16.70 -0.48
CA ARG A 268 12.28 -17.69 0.60
C ARG A 268 11.28 -17.42 1.71
N ALA A 269 10.84 -16.17 1.90
CA ALA A 269 9.93 -15.81 2.97
C ALA A 269 8.69 -16.71 2.95
N GLU A 270 8.37 -17.37 4.05
CA GLU A 270 7.10 -18.08 4.21
C GLU A 270 5.95 -17.06 4.24
N ALA A 271 4.83 -17.43 3.62
CA ALA A 271 3.68 -16.55 3.45
C ALA A 271 2.97 -16.22 4.77
#